data_a3bf0babaf654f990d342127e6cbda2a
#
_entry.id   a3bf0babaf654f990d342127e6cbda2a
#
_cell.length_a   1.000
_cell.length_b   1.000
_cell.length_c   1.000
_cell.angle_alpha   90.00
_cell.angle_beta   90.00
_cell.angle_gamma   90.00
#
_symmetry.space_group_name_H-M   'P 1'
#
loop_
_entity.id
_entity.type
_entity.pdbx_description
1 polymer ?
#
loop_
_entity_poly.entity_id
_entity_poly.type
_entity_poly.pdbx_seq_one_letter_code
_entity_poly.pdbx_strand_id
1 'polypeptide(L)'
;MSKVFSTSGSPGGAHGLLYAFDSLYLMNNELKNKGLWRFKDTNGDDQYDKTTKLHTMAGGGEHGLHSMIVSPNGKRIYFNCGNHTKLPEGLEKSRAAKIWNEDHVVPRLWDANGHARGLLAPGGYICSMNPDGGDLELFCYGFRNEFDIAFDLSGELFTYDADMEWDIGSPW
;
A
#
# COMPACT_ATOMS: atom_id res chain seq x y z
N MET A 1 22.89 -8.22 14.81
CA MET A 1 21.82 -7.72 13.93
C MET A 1 22.38 -7.52 12.53
N SER A 2 22.10 -8.43 11.62
CA SER A 2 22.41 -8.21 10.21
C SER A 2 21.48 -7.11 9.69
N LYS A 3 22.01 -6.01 9.19
CA LYS A 3 21.22 -4.97 8.53
C LYS A 3 20.63 -5.56 7.26
N VAL A 4 19.38 -5.94 7.28
CA VAL A 4 18.67 -6.45 6.10
C VAL A 4 18.45 -5.34 5.09
N PHE A 5 18.33 -4.09 5.54
CA PHE A 5 18.24 -2.90 4.71
C PHE A 5 19.21 -1.83 5.20
N SER A 6 20.04 -1.33 4.29
CA SER A 6 20.87 -0.17 4.55
C SER A 6 20.09 1.08 4.24
N THR A 7 19.83 1.91 5.24
CA THR A 7 19.17 3.21 5.10
C THR A 7 20.11 4.33 4.67
N SER A 8 21.27 4.02 4.12
CA SER A 8 22.22 5.04 3.69
C SER A 8 21.71 5.78 2.45
N GLY A 9 21.08 6.91 2.67
CA GLY A 9 21.07 8.00 1.72
C GLY A 9 19.95 8.06 0.68
N SER A 10 18.84 7.35 0.81
CA SER A 10 17.69 7.54 -0.10
C SER A 10 16.43 7.90 0.67
N PRO A 11 15.70 8.95 0.26
CA PRO A 11 14.37 9.21 0.80
C PRO A 11 13.43 8.13 0.26
N GLY A 12 13.09 7.16 1.05
CA GLY A 12 12.18 6.10 0.61
C GLY A 12 12.33 4.79 1.36
N GLY A 13 12.77 4.82 2.60
CA GLY A 13 12.88 3.63 3.44
C GLY A 13 11.56 2.97 3.80
N ALA A 14 11.54 2.28 4.91
CA ALA A 14 10.35 1.65 5.46
C ALA A 14 9.30 2.70 5.83
N HIS A 15 8.10 2.59 5.27
CA HIS A 15 6.97 3.42 5.61
C HIS A 15 6.01 2.69 6.56
N GLY A 16 5.59 1.47 6.21
CA GLY A 16 4.69 0.67 7.03
C GLY A 16 5.42 -0.46 7.75
N LEU A 17 5.17 -0.58 9.05
CA LEU A 17 5.63 -1.69 9.89
C LEU A 17 4.43 -2.30 10.60
N LEU A 18 4.35 -3.62 10.60
CA LEU A 18 3.31 -4.37 11.31
C LEU A 18 3.93 -5.61 11.94
N TYR A 19 3.81 -5.76 13.26
CA TYR A 19 4.10 -7.03 13.92
C TYR A 19 2.79 -7.81 14.11
N ALA A 20 2.68 -8.93 13.45
CA ALA A 20 1.52 -9.82 13.53
C ALA A 20 1.93 -11.23 13.06
N PHE A 21 1.18 -12.26 13.42
CA PHE A 21 1.38 -13.64 12.97
C PHE A 21 2.83 -14.13 13.19
N ASP A 22 3.39 -13.83 14.37
CA ASP A 22 4.80 -14.12 14.74
C ASP A 22 5.80 -13.67 13.67
N SER A 23 5.57 -12.53 13.08
CA SER A 23 6.39 -11.99 11.99
C SER A 23 6.35 -10.46 11.98
N LEU A 24 7.43 -9.86 11.54
CA LEU A 24 7.47 -8.43 11.21
C LEU A 24 7.21 -8.27 9.71
N TYR A 25 6.23 -7.47 9.37
CA TYR A 25 5.95 -7.05 8.00
C TYR A 25 6.47 -5.64 7.76
N LEU A 26 6.97 -5.42 6.56
CA LEU A 26 7.57 -4.15 6.15
C LEU A 26 7.10 -3.78 4.76
N MET A 27 6.60 -2.56 4.61
CA MET A 27 6.43 -1.91 3.32
C MET A 27 7.66 -1.07 3.01
N ASN A 28 8.42 -1.48 2.01
CA ASN A 28 9.67 -0.84 1.63
C ASN A 28 9.54 -0.10 0.30
N ASN A 29 9.79 1.20 0.35
CA ASN A 29 9.76 2.11 -0.80
C ASN A 29 11.14 2.29 -1.48
N GLU A 30 12.19 1.61 -0.99
CA GLU A 30 13.54 1.73 -1.54
C GLU A 30 13.65 1.16 -2.96
N LEU A 31 14.27 1.90 -3.87
CA LEU A 31 14.31 1.63 -5.31
C LEU A 31 14.68 0.19 -5.70
N LYS A 32 15.61 -0.43 -5.01
CA LYS A 32 16.09 -1.79 -5.34
C LYS A 32 15.25 -2.90 -4.72
N ASN A 33 14.55 -2.61 -3.61
CA ASN A 33 13.87 -3.60 -2.80
C ASN A 33 12.39 -3.28 -2.56
N LYS A 34 11.79 -2.47 -3.41
CA LYS A 34 10.38 -2.10 -3.29
C LYS A 34 9.49 -3.30 -3.15
N GLY A 35 8.55 -3.17 -2.22
CA GLY A 35 7.57 -4.20 -2.02
C GLY A 35 7.25 -4.47 -0.56
N LEU A 36 6.52 -5.53 -0.38
CA LEU A 36 6.03 -6.01 0.88
C LEU A 36 6.88 -7.21 1.31
N TRP A 37 7.43 -7.13 2.52
CA TRP A 37 8.35 -8.09 3.07
C TRP A 37 7.84 -8.67 4.38
N ARG A 38 8.21 -9.92 4.65
CA ARG A 38 8.00 -10.58 5.94
C ARG A 38 9.33 -11.09 6.49
N PHE A 39 9.54 -10.81 7.77
CA PHE A 39 10.67 -11.29 8.55
C PHE A 39 10.14 -12.18 9.66
N LYS A 40 10.69 -13.36 9.80
CA LYS A 40 10.29 -14.32 10.82
C LYS A 40 11.51 -14.84 11.58
N ASP A 41 11.36 -14.96 12.88
CA ASP A 41 12.21 -15.77 13.73
C ASP A 41 11.65 -17.20 13.67
N THR A 42 12.44 -18.15 13.18
CA THR A 42 12.00 -19.54 13.03
C THR A 42 12.57 -20.46 14.10
N ASN A 43 13.56 -19.98 14.85
CA ASN A 43 14.25 -20.76 15.88
C ASN A 43 13.97 -20.30 17.32
N GLY A 44 13.33 -19.13 17.50
CA GLY A 44 12.93 -18.60 18.80
C GLY A 44 14.08 -17.94 19.58
N ASP A 45 15.07 -17.37 18.88
CA ASP A 45 16.20 -16.68 19.52
C ASP A 45 16.06 -15.17 19.55
N ASP A 46 14.85 -14.66 19.23
CA ASP A 46 14.53 -13.24 19.13
C ASP A 46 15.28 -12.50 17.99
N GLN A 47 15.77 -13.23 16.99
CA GLN A 47 16.37 -12.68 15.79
C GLN A 47 15.64 -13.19 14.55
N TYR A 48 15.38 -12.28 13.59
CA TYR A 48 14.78 -12.69 12.34
C TYR A 48 15.79 -13.40 11.45
N ASP A 49 15.64 -14.71 11.28
CA ASP A 49 16.49 -15.58 10.48
C ASP A 49 15.90 -15.87 9.09
N LYS A 50 14.60 -15.63 8.90
CA LYS A 50 13.94 -15.83 7.61
C LYS A 50 13.33 -14.55 7.06
N THR A 51 13.78 -14.19 5.87
CA THR A 51 13.25 -13.04 5.11
C THR A 51 12.55 -13.50 3.85
N THR A 52 11.33 -13.04 3.62
CA THR A 52 10.53 -13.37 2.45
C THR A 52 9.97 -12.11 1.83
N LYS A 53 10.19 -11.90 0.53
CA LYS A 53 9.48 -10.88 -0.23
C LYS A 53 8.13 -11.45 -0.64
N LEU A 54 7.06 -10.88 -0.12
CA LEU A 54 5.70 -11.33 -0.40
C LEU A 54 5.20 -10.80 -1.74
N HIS A 55 5.36 -9.49 -1.96
CA HIS A 55 4.97 -8.84 -3.20
C HIS A 55 6.03 -7.85 -3.67
N THR A 56 6.29 -7.85 -4.96
CA THR A 56 7.05 -6.78 -5.63
C THR A 56 6.09 -5.66 -6.01
N MET A 57 6.42 -4.43 -5.64
CA MET A 57 5.64 -3.26 -5.98
C MET A 57 6.38 -2.39 -6.99
N ALA A 58 5.67 -1.87 -7.98
CA ALA A 58 6.21 -0.95 -8.97
C ALA A 58 5.74 0.47 -8.67
N GLY A 59 6.61 1.45 -8.87
CA GLY A 59 6.32 2.83 -8.53
C GLY A 59 6.86 3.21 -7.14
N GLY A 60 6.19 4.05 -6.41
CA GLY A 60 6.58 4.50 -5.07
C GLY A 60 7.00 5.96 -5.04
N GLY A 61 7.72 6.39 -4.01
CA GLY A 61 8.02 7.77 -3.71
C GLY A 61 7.07 8.32 -2.66
N GLU A 62 6.73 9.60 -2.74
CA GLU A 62 5.85 10.26 -1.77
C GLU A 62 4.45 9.64 -1.72
N HIS A 63 3.86 9.35 -2.87
CA HIS A 63 2.59 8.62 -2.98
C HIS A 63 2.84 7.10 -3.18
N GLY A 64 3.71 6.55 -2.36
CA GLY A 64 4.16 5.17 -2.47
C GLY A 64 3.39 4.20 -1.58
N LEU A 65 4.14 3.27 -1.00
CA LEU A 65 3.63 2.30 -0.04
C LEU A 65 3.54 2.95 1.34
N HIS A 66 2.42 2.79 2.05
CA HIS A 66 2.18 3.51 3.30
C HIS A 66 1.99 2.60 4.50
N SER A 67 0.80 2.11 4.79
CA SER A 67 0.53 1.41 6.04
C SER A 67 -0.02 -0.01 5.86
N MET A 68 0.00 -0.76 6.95
CA MET A 68 -0.56 -2.12 7.05
C MET A 68 -1.26 -2.30 8.38
N ILE A 69 -2.41 -2.96 8.36
CA ILE A 69 -3.14 -3.36 9.56
C ILE A 69 -3.68 -4.78 9.46
N VAL A 70 -3.94 -5.41 10.59
CA VAL A 70 -4.63 -6.70 10.66
C VAL A 70 -6.14 -6.47 10.57
N SER A 71 -6.83 -7.34 9.83
CA SER A 71 -8.29 -7.34 9.78
C SER A 71 -8.91 -7.58 11.15
N PRO A 72 -10.15 -7.11 11.43
CA PRO A 72 -10.81 -7.30 12.72
C PRO A 72 -10.96 -8.77 13.16
N ASN A 73 -11.08 -9.67 12.20
CA ASN A 73 -11.16 -11.11 12.47
C ASN A 73 -9.80 -11.78 12.68
N GLY A 74 -8.71 -11.02 12.65
CA GLY A 74 -7.36 -11.50 12.88
C GLY A 74 -6.79 -12.44 11.80
N LYS A 75 -7.33 -12.44 10.57
CA LYS A 75 -6.95 -13.44 9.55
C LYS A 75 -6.21 -12.87 8.35
N ARG A 76 -6.35 -11.60 8.06
CA ARG A 76 -5.79 -10.96 6.86
C ARG A 76 -5.01 -9.72 7.22
N ILE A 77 -4.14 -9.31 6.34
CA ILE A 77 -3.43 -8.04 6.38
C ILE A 77 -4.01 -7.15 5.30
N TYR A 78 -4.40 -5.94 5.67
CA TYR A 78 -4.76 -4.87 4.74
C TYR A 78 -3.59 -3.92 4.60
N PHE A 79 -3.38 -3.40 3.40
CA PHE A 79 -2.34 -2.41 3.14
C PHE A 79 -2.80 -1.40 2.09
N ASN A 80 -2.25 -0.19 2.15
CA ASN A 80 -2.59 0.88 1.22
C ASN A 80 -1.37 1.43 0.50
N CYS A 81 -1.61 1.96 -0.70
CA CYS A 81 -0.60 2.53 -1.58
C CYS A 81 -1.18 3.72 -2.32
N GLY A 82 -0.49 4.84 -2.28
CA GLY A 82 -0.84 6.02 -3.06
C GLY A 82 -0.64 5.83 -4.57
N ASN A 83 -1.13 6.79 -5.35
CA ASN A 83 -1.26 6.69 -6.81
C ASN A 83 0.06 6.65 -7.60
N HIS A 84 1.21 6.84 -6.97
CA HIS A 84 2.52 6.57 -7.59
C HIS A 84 2.88 5.09 -7.58
N THR A 85 2.08 4.23 -6.98
CA THR A 85 2.31 2.78 -6.93
C THR A 85 1.34 2.07 -7.85
N LYS A 86 1.87 1.29 -8.78
CA LYS A 86 1.03 0.49 -9.69
C LYS A 86 0.37 -0.65 -8.92
N LEU A 87 -0.83 -1.03 -9.36
CA LEU A 87 -1.49 -2.23 -8.83
C LEU A 87 -0.56 -3.44 -8.95
N PRO A 88 -0.48 -4.27 -7.91
CA PRO A 88 0.27 -5.51 -7.96
C PRO A 88 -0.36 -6.52 -8.92
N GLU A 89 0.42 -7.50 -9.34
CA GLU A 89 -0.09 -8.69 -10.03
C GLU A 89 -0.84 -9.61 -9.06
N GLY A 90 -1.64 -10.53 -9.57
CA GLY A 90 -2.32 -11.54 -8.75
C GLY A 90 -3.65 -11.08 -8.16
N LEU A 91 -4.30 -10.10 -8.77
CA LEU A 91 -5.61 -9.58 -8.34
C LEU A 91 -6.79 -10.28 -9.06
N GLU A 92 -6.74 -11.60 -9.18
CA GLU A 92 -7.83 -12.37 -9.81
C GLU A 92 -9.10 -12.29 -8.98
N LYS A 93 -8.96 -12.34 -7.65
CA LYS A 93 -10.05 -12.13 -6.71
C LYS A 93 -10.02 -10.68 -6.23
N SER A 94 -11.11 -10.00 -6.38
CA SER A 94 -11.23 -8.61 -5.92
C SER A 94 -12.68 -8.27 -5.67
N ARG A 95 -12.93 -7.58 -4.56
CA ARG A 95 -14.25 -7.01 -4.26
C ARG A 95 -14.53 -5.82 -5.17
N ALA A 96 -13.52 -5.00 -5.37
CA ALA A 96 -13.61 -3.85 -6.25
C ALA A 96 -13.74 -4.30 -7.71
N ALA A 97 -14.66 -3.70 -8.43
CA ALA A 97 -14.78 -3.89 -9.88
C ALA A 97 -13.51 -3.34 -10.54
N LYS A 98 -12.93 -4.12 -11.45
CA LYS A 98 -11.73 -3.69 -12.20
C LYS A 98 -12.11 -2.88 -13.44
N ILE A 99 -13.00 -1.93 -13.27
CA ILE A 99 -13.47 -1.03 -14.31
C ILE A 99 -12.86 0.34 -14.01
N TRP A 100 -11.91 0.73 -14.82
CA TRP A 100 -11.23 2.01 -14.66
C TRP A 100 -11.92 3.14 -15.44
N ASN A 101 -13.19 2.96 -15.75
CA ASN A 101 -14.03 3.99 -16.35
C ASN A 101 -14.38 5.01 -15.27
N GLU A 102 -13.93 6.20 -15.46
CA GLU A 102 -14.24 7.30 -14.57
C GLU A 102 -15.61 7.86 -14.98
N ASP A 103 -16.61 7.72 -14.12
CA ASP A 103 -17.97 8.24 -14.33
C ASP A 103 -18.00 9.77 -14.15
N HIS A 104 -17.21 10.46 -14.92
CA HIS A 104 -17.18 11.91 -14.91
C HIS A 104 -18.23 12.52 -15.81
N VAL A 105 -19.07 13.35 -15.23
CA VAL A 105 -20.03 14.19 -15.98
C VAL A 105 -19.32 15.30 -16.75
N VAL A 106 -18.15 15.72 -16.28
CA VAL A 106 -17.31 16.75 -16.92
C VAL A 106 -15.90 16.19 -17.17
N PRO A 107 -15.15 16.76 -18.14
CA PRO A 107 -13.78 16.35 -18.38
C PRO A 107 -12.95 16.47 -17.10
N ARG A 108 -12.16 15.44 -16.84
CA ARG A 108 -11.25 15.42 -15.71
C ARG A 108 -10.16 16.46 -15.90
N LEU A 109 -9.94 17.26 -14.87
CA LEU A 109 -8.80 18.15 -14.79
C LEU A 109 -7.64 17.40 -14.14
N TRP A 110 -6.46 17.62 -14.72
CA TRP A 110 -5.24 17.09 -14.17
C TRP A 110 -4.83 17.90 -12.95
N ASP A 111 -4.14 17.27 -12.03
CA ASP A 111 -3.35 17.93 -11.01
C ASP A 111 -2.27 18.78 -11.70
N ALA A 112 -2.60 20.04 -12.02
CA ALA A 112 -1.82 20.87 -12.95
C ALA A 112 -0.42 21.21 -12.40
N ASN A 113 -0.31 21.38 -11.09
CA ASN A 113 0.92 21.72 -10.39
C ASN A 113 1.36 20.61 -9.42
N GLY A 114 0.62 19.53 -9.33
CA GLY A 114 0.80 18.53 -8.32
C GLY A 114 1.72 17.38 -8.69
N HIS A 115 1.89 16.52 -7.74
CA HIS A 115 2.81 15.39 -7.80
C HIS A 115 2.32 14.22 -8.68
N ALA A 116 1.04 14.21 -9.01
CA ALA A 116 0.38 13.12 -9.73
C ALA A 116 -0.07 13.50 -11.14
N ARG A 117 0.58 14.50 -11.76
CA ARG A 117 0.23 14.94 -13.09
C ARG A 117 0.25 13.77 -14.09
N GLY A 118 -0.89 13.56 -14.74
CA GLY A 118 -1.05 12.50 -15.73
C GLY A 118 -1.32 11.11 -15.15
N LEU A 119 -1.45 10.95 -13.84
CA LEU A 119 -1.91 9.71 -13.25
C LEU A 119 -3.44 9.67 -13.24
N LEU A 120 -3.98 8.62 -13.80
CA LEU A 120 -5.40 8.36 -13.90
C LEU A 120 -5.78 7.14 -13.08
N ALA A 121 -7.08 6.81 -13.04
CA ALA A 121 -7.54 5.58 -12.41
C ALA A 121 -6.67 4.37 -12.83
N PRO A 122 -6.44 3.40 -11.92
CA PRO A 122 -7.13 3.24 -10.64
C PRO A 122 -6.68 4.19 -9.51
N GLY A 123 -5.59 4.93 -9.66
CA GLY A 123 -5.07 5.78 -8.59
C GLY A 123 -4.49 4.98 -7.43
N GLY A 124 -4.56 5.53 -6.21
CA GLY A 124 -4.21 4.84 -4.98
C GLY A 124 -5.23 3.76 -4.63
N TYR A 125 -4.84 2.81 -3.80
CA TYR A 125 -5.65 1.62 -3.56
C TYR A 125 -5.38 0.97 -2.21
N ILE A 126 -6.37 0.21 -1.74
CA ILE A 126 -6.26 -0.67 -0.58
C ILE A 126 -6.41 -2.11 -1.05
N CYS A 127 -5.47 -2.96 -0.66
CA CYS A 127 -5.52 -4.40 -0.88
C CYS A 127 -5.56 -5.17 0.44
N SER A 128 -5.99 -6.42 0.37
CA SER A 128 -5.85 -7.37 1.48
C SER A 128 -5.22 -8.67 1.01
N MET A 129 -4.54 -9.37 1.92
CA MET A 129 -3.86 -10.64 1.64
C MET A 129 -3.84 -11.54 2.86
N ASN A 130 -3.55 -12.82 2.66
CA ASN A 130 -3.20 -13.73 3.73
C ASN A 130 -1.83 -13.37 4.35
N PRO A 131 -1.51 -13.80 5.58
CA PRO A 131 -0.22 -13.53 6.21
C PRO A 131 1.01 -14.04 5.46
N ASP A 132 0.84 -15.00 4.57
CA ASP A 132 1.89 -15.53 3.70
C ASP A 132 2.05 -14.79 2.37
N GLY A 133 1.22 -13.77 2.13
CA GLY A 133 1.15 -13.01 0.89
C GLY A 133 0.19 -13.58 -0.15
N GLY A 134 -0.40 -14.75 0.11
CA GLY A 134 -1.37 -15.36 -0.80
C GLY A 134 -2.73 -14.70 -0.78
N ASP A 135 -3.60 -15.10 -1.69
CA ASP A 135 -4.99 -14.66 -1.80
C ASP A 135 -5.13 -13.12 -1.81
N LEU A 136 -4.34 -12.49 -2.65
CA LEU A 136 -4.32 -11.03 -2.80
C LEU A 136 -5.63 -10.55 -3.43
N GLU A 137 -6.25 -9.57 -2.79
CA GLU A 137 -7.53 -9.01 -3.19
C GLU A 137 -7.46 -7.48 -3.22
N LEU A 138 -7.93 -6.87 -4.30
CA LEU A 138 -8.17 -5.44 -4.36
C LEU A 138 -9.47 -5.12 -3.61
N PHE A 139 -9.35 -4.37 -2.53
CA PHE A 139 -10.49 -4.02 -1.68
C PHE A 139 -11.22 -2.78 -2.20
N CYS A 140 -10.49 -1.68 -2.39
CA CYS A 140 -10.98 -0.46 -3.02
C CYS A 140 -9.84 0.33 -3.66
N TYR A 141 -10.18 1.32 -4.46
CA TYR A 141 -9.23 2.16 -5.19
C TYR A 141 -9.87 3.54 -5.46
N GLY A 142 -9.13 4.42 -6.11
CA GLY A 142 -9.59 5.75 -6.48
C GLY A 142 -9.00 6.86 -5.63
N PHE A 143 -8.00 6.55 -4.84
CA PHE A 143 -7.32 7.51 -3.96
C PHE A 143 -6.18 8.22 -4.69
N ARG A 144 -5.83 9.39 -4.16
CA ARG A 144 -4.60 10.08 -4.56
C ARG A 144 -3.42 9.63 -3.70
N ASN A 145 -3.50 9.85 -2.40
CA ASN A 145 -2.43 9.53 -1.45
C ASN A 145 -2.99 9.26 -0.06
N GLU A 146 -3.77 8.22 0.06
CA GLU A 146 -4.26 7.72 1.34
C GLU A 146 -3.08 7.21 2.18
N PHE A 147 -2.79 7.90 3.29
CA PHE A 147 -1.56 7.65 4.04
C PHE A 147 -1.72 6.55 5.09
N ASP A 148 -2.88 6.46 5.72
CA ASP A 148 -3.14 5.49 6.78
C ASP A 148 -4.53 4.88 6.69
N ILE A 149 -4.72 3.73 7.31
CA ILE A 149 -5.99 2.99 7.35
C ILE A 149 -6.27 2.50 8.76
N ALA A 150 -7.53 2.45 9.14
CA ALA A 150 -7.95 1.95 10.45
C ALA A 150 -9.32 1.26 10.37
N PHE A 151 -9.52 0.22 11.16
CA PHE A 151 -10.85 -0.35 11.39
C PHE A 151 -11.49 0.24 12.64
N ASP A 152 -12.78 0.48 12.57
CA ASP A 152 -13.57 0.75 13.76
C ASP A 152 -13.97 -0.55 14.48
N LEU A 153 -14.67 -0.41 15.60
CA LEU A 153 -15.12 -1.57 16.39
C LEU A 153 -16.17 -2.43 15.70
N SER A 154 -16.86 -1.90 14.68
CA SER A 154 -17.82 -2.65 13.86
C SER A 154 -17.16 -3.39 12.70
N GLY A 155 -15.89 -3.10 12.44
CA GLY A 155 -15.12 -3.71 11.35
C GLY A 155 -15.19 -2.94 10.04
N GLU A 156 -15.69 -1.71 10.06
CA GLU A 156 -15.66 -0.82 8.90
C GLU A 156 -14.26 -0.20 8.74
N LEU A 157 -13.76 -0.18 7.50
CA LEU A 157 -12.45 0.35 7.18
C LEU A 157 -12.56 1.84 6.83
N PHE A 158 -11.74 2.63 7.49
CA PHE A 158 -11.62 4.07 7.28
C PHE A 158 -10.22 4.41 6.78
N THR A 159 -10.18 5.41 5.91
CA THR A 159 -8.96 6.09 5.51
C THR A 159 -9.24 7.58 5.32
N TYR A 160 -8.20 8.35 5.16
CA TYR A 160 -8.28 9.73 4.66
C TYR A 160 -7.37 9.85 3.46
N ASP A 161 -7.74 10.69 2.53
CA ASP A 161 -6.98 10.94 1.31
C ASP A 161 -6.40 12.36 1.33
N ALA A 162 -5.16 12.51 0.90
CA ALA A 162 -4.55 13.80 0.72
C ALA A 162 -5.03 14.39 -0.61
N ASP A 163 -5.85 15.40 -0.50
CA ASP A 163 -6.36 16.16 -1.65
C ASP A 163 -5.27 16.99 -2.33
N MET A 164 -5.60 17.59 -3.45
CA MET A 164 -4.69 18.42 -4.23
C MET A 164 -4.32 19.71 -3.48
N GLU A 165 -3.03 19.94 -3.34
CA GLU A 165 -2.52 21.04 -2.51
C GLU A 165 -2.60 22.43 -3.18
N TRP A 166 -2.66 22.48 -4.51
CA TRP A 166 -2.43 23.71 -5.29
C TRP A 166 -3.55 24.01 -6.27
N ASP A 167 -4.60 23.25 -6.29
CA ASP A 167 -5.48 23.21 -7.44
C ASP A 167 -6.86 23.76 -7.19
N ILE A 168 -7.30 24.51 -8.20
CA ILE A 168 -8.71 24.81 -8.44
C ILE A 168 -9.36 23.57 -9.09
N GLY A 169 -8.90 22.40 -8.79
CA GLY A 169 -9.29 21.19 -9.50
C GLY A 169 -10.53 20.53 -8.95
N SER A 170 -11.13 19.71 -9.77
CA SER A 170 -12.11 18.75 -9.31
C SER A 170 -11.41 17.71 -8.44
N PRO A 171 -12.03 17.30 -7.33
CA PRO A 171 -11.51 16.17 -6.57
C PRO A 171 -11.46 14.90 -7.45
N TRP A 172 -10.64 14.01 -7.03
CA TRP A 172 -10.57 12.67 -7.60
C TRP A 172 -11.90 11.94 -7.46
#